data_eb8f9bb5836cacd95a749f32b73c4ebd
#
_entry.id   eb8f9bb5836cacd95a749f32b73c4ebd
#
_cell.length_a   1.000
_cell.length_b   1.000
_cell.length_c   1.000
_cell.angle_alpha   90.00
_cell.angle_beta   90.00
_cell.angle_gamma   90.00
#
_symmetry.space_group_name_H-M   'P 1'
#
loop_
_entity.id
_entity.type
_entity.pdbx_description
1 polymer ?
#
loop_
_entity_poly.entity_id
_entity_poly.type
_entity_poly.pdbx_seq_one_letter_code
_entity_poly.pdbx_strand_id
1 'polypeptide(L)'
;MYLKDFDAHKEDIKNLLAEGGLLEEDCAWTAWVDATNKANPLYEFNIRQLNTTENMRACHTFVEYLLAKKDPRIVYLYNQTAASKKAHPDYNTPELLIAHMDECYEGLPCGTKPSTQSVITISQSSRVKQAYDDPVYLMNEAECELMIAEAYARLGNTDKAEEYYNKGVLAGFSRWGLDGSSFVNGVYAFDKTDMLKSIARQYWLTYAGANSYDGWITRNRLGYPEVQGAVTVRVSNKPMERTR
;
A
#
# COMPACT_ATOMS: atom_id res chain seq x y z
N MET A 1 12.90 -3.08 -13.67
CA MET A 1 13.95 -4.13 -13.84
C MET A 1 13.27 -5.49 -13.93
N TYR A 2 13.41 -6.18 -15.04
CA TYR A 2 12.89 -7.53 -15.21
C TYR A 2 13.81 -8.53 -14.51
N LEU A 3 13.22 -9.50 -13.79
CA LEU A 3 13.98 -10.55 -13.09
C LEU A 3 14.97 -11.30 -14.00
N LYS A 4 14.62 -11.44 -15.29
CA LYS A 4 15.45 -12.16 -16.26
C LYS A 4 16.73 -11.44 -16.62
N ASP A 5 16.80 -10.13 -16.43
CA ASP A 5 17.88 -9.28 -16.92
C ASP A 5 18.78 -8.76 -15.78
N PHE A 6 18.53 -9.18 -14.52
CA PHE A 6 19.33 -8.71 -13.38
C PHE A 6 20.82 -9.03 -13.56
N ASP A 7 21.14 -10.27 -13.94
CA ASP A 7 22.54 -10.69 -14.10
C ASP A 7 23.24 -9.95 -15.24
N ALA A 8 22.52 -9.60 -16.32
CA ALA A 8 23.04 -8.83 -17.43
C ALA A 8 23.39 -7.38 -17.04
N HIS A 9 22.68 -6.81 -16.06
CA HIS A 9 22.85 -5.41 -15.60
C HIS A 9 23.48 -5.29 -14.22
N LYS A 10 24.06 -6.37 -13.71
CA LYS A 10 24.59 -6.42 -12.35
C LYS A 10 25.69 -5.37 -12.07
N GLU A 11 26.58 -5.14 -13.02
CA GLU A 11 27.63 -4.13 -12.86
C GLU A 11 27.06 -2.69 -12.99
N ASP A 12 26.10 -2.46 -13.86
CA ASP A 12 25.43 -1.16 -13.97
C ASP A 12 24.71 -0.80 -12.66
N ILE A 13 24.06 -1.79 -12.04
CA ILE A 13 23.39 -1.62 -10.73
C ILE A 13 24.40 -1.30 -9.63
N LYS A 14 25.54 -1.99 -9.58
CA LYS A 14 26.61 -1.67 -8.62
C LYS A 14 27.16 -0.26 -8.79
N ASN A 15 27.37 0.16 -10.04
CA ASN A 15 27.84 1.49 -10.34
C ASN A 15 26.82 2.55 -9.90
N LEU A 16 25.55 2.37 -10.20
CA LEU A 16 24.49 3.27 -9.79
C LEU A 16 24.39 3.38 -8.25
N LEU A 17 24.51 2.25 -7.53
CA LEU A 17 24.53 2.24 -6.06
C LEU A 17 25.76 2.95 -5.49
N ALA A 18 26.90 2.91 -6.18
CA ALA A 18 28.13 3.56 -5.78
C ALA A 18 28.12 5.07 -6.06
N GLU A 19 27.49 5.50 -7.15
CA GLU A 19 27.35 6.91 -7.51
C GLU A 19 26.46 7.67 -6.51
N GLY A 20 25.43 7.00 -5.96
CA GLY A 20 24.46 7.64 -5.07
C GLY A 20 23.56 8.64 -5.80
N GLY A 21 23.09 9.66 -5.08
CA GLY A 21 22.22 10.70 -5.66
C GLY A 21 20.81 10.19 -5.99
N LEU A 22 20.39 9.13 -5.31
CA LEU A 22 19.04 8.58 -5.42
C LEU A 22 18.05 9.44 -4.62
N LEU A 23 16.77 9.22 -4.85
CA LEU A 23 15.71 10.00 -4.25
C LEU A 23 15.72 9.89 -2.72
N GLU A 24 15.79 11.03 -2.02
CA GLU A 24 15.83 11.13 -0.55
C GLU A 24 14.56 11.77 0.03
N GLU A 25 13.60 12.14 -0.82
CA GLU A 25 12.30 12.71 -0.44
C GLU A 25 11.23 12.35 -1.46
N ASP A 26 9.95 12.47 -1.11
CA ASP A 26 8.84 12.18 -2.02
C ASP A 26 8.79 13.18 -3.18
N CYS A 27 8.81 12.68 -4.41
CA CYS A 27 8.56 13.45 -5.61
C CYS A 27 7.07 13.40 -5.93
N ALA A 28 6.34 14.47 -5.59
CA ALA A 28 4.89 14.51 -5.74
C ALA A 28 4.41 15.88 -6.23
N TRP A 29 3.28 15.87 -6.96
CA TRP A 29 2.54 17.07 -7.29
C TRP A 29 1.54 17.37 -6.18
N THR A 30 1.62 18.58 -5.60
CA THR A 30 0.81 19.01 -4.45
C THR A 30 0.07 20.33 -4.70
N ALA A 31 0.24 20.97 -5.88
CA ALA A 31 -0.33 22.27 -6.20
C ALA A 31 -1.81 22.16 -6.62
N TRP A 32 -2.65 21.64 -5.73
CA TRP A 32 -4.09 21.51 -5.93
C TRP A 32 -4.87 22.66 -5.30
N VAL A 33 -6.05 22.94 -5.86
CA VAL A 33 -6.98 23.96 -5.35
C VAL A 33 -8.36 23.37 -5.24
N ASP A 34 -9.10 23.69 -4.17
CA ASP A 34 -10.48 23.26 -3.98
C ASP A 34 -11.46 23.98 -4.94
N ALA A 35 -11.30 23.70 -6.24
CA ALA A 35 -12.14 24.22 -7.31
C ALA A 35 -12.29 23.16 -8.41
N THR A 36 -13.37 23.28 -9.21
CA THR A 36 -13.67 22.35 -10.30
C THR A 36 -12.50 22.22 -11.27
N ASN A 37 -12.08 21.00 -11.57
CA ASN A 37 -10.97 20.64 -12.44
C ASN A 37 -9.60 21.19 -11.98
N LYS A 38 -9.46 21.53 -10.70
CA LYS A 38 -8.18 22.00 -10.09
C LYS A 38 -7.78 21.22 -8.85
N ALA A 39 -8.62 20.30 -8.39
CA ALA A 39 -8.33 19.40 -7.29
C ALA A 39 -7.54 18.17 -7.76
N ASN A 40 -7.06 17.36 -6.80
CA ASN A 40 -6.48 16.06 -7.11
C ASN A 40 -7.35 15.32 -8.13
N PRO A 41 -6.80 14.76 -9.22
CA PRO A 41 -7.59 14.16 -10.31
C PRO A 41 -8.46 12.99 -9.84
N LEU A 42 -7.99 12.18 -8.89
CA LEU A 42 -8.76 11.05 -8.38
C LEU A 42 -9.94 11.52 -7.52
N TYR A 43 -9.71 12.54 -6.68
CA TYR A 43 -10.77 13.18 -5.92
C TYR A 43 -11.80 13.85 -6.83
N GLU A 44 -11.34 14.61 -7.82
CA GLU A 44 -12.21 15.30 -8.79
C GLU A 44 -13.12 14.30 -9.50
N PHE A 45 -12.55 13.19 -9.99
CA PHE A 45 -13.31 12.16 -10.68
C PHE A 45 -14.26 11.41 -9.75
N ASN A 46 -13.76 10.85 -8.65
CA ASN A 46 -14.51 9.94 -7.79
C ASN A 46 -15.54 10.67 -6.92
N ILE A 47 -15.16 11.80 -6.34
CA ILE A 47 -16.02 12.52 -5.38
C ILE A 47 -16.92 13.54 -6.07
N ARG A 48 -16.39 14.33 -7.03
CA ARG A 48 -17.15 15.42 -7.62
C ARG A 48 -17.95 15.01 -8.86
N GLN A 49 -17.32 14.29 -9.81
CA GLN A 49 -17.95 13.99 -11.08
C GLN A 49 -18.91 12.80 -11.02
N LEU A 50 -18.52 11.71 -10.38
CA LEU A 50 -19.37 10.52 -10.26
C LEU A 50 -20.52 10.71 -9.27
N ASN A 51 -20.50 11.77 -8.48
CA ASN A 51 -21.51 12.09 -7.46
C ASN A 51 -21.86 10.89 -6.55
N THR A 52 -20.93 9.96 -6.40
CA THR A 52 -21.06 8.79 -5.55
C THR A 52 -19.78 8.66 -4.75
N THR A 53 -19.80 9.13 -3.54
CA THR A 53 -18.67 9.10 -2.61
C THR A 53 -18.25 7.69 -2.20
N GLU A 54 -18.70 6.65 -2.90
CA GLU A 54 -18.72 5.31 -2.33
C GLU A 54 -18.07 4.24 -3.21
N ASN A 55 -17.48 4.62 -4.34
CA ASN A 55 -16.98 3.65 -5.31
C ASN A 55 -15.69 2.94 -4.88
N MET A 56 -14.80 3.64 -4.17
CA MET A 56 -13.51 3.08 -3.76
C MET A 56 -13.58 2.54 -2.34
N ARG A 57 -13.46 1.24 -2.22
CA ARG A 57 -13.54 0.51 -0.96
C ARG A 57 -12.21 -0.12 -0.58
N ALA A 58 -11.99 -0.23 0.72
CA ALA A 58 -10.85 -0.93 1.27
C ALA A 58 -10.89 -2.41 0.88
N CYS A 59 -9.78 -2.95 0.40
CA CYS A 59 -9.66 -4.37 0.10
C CYS A 59 -9.50 -5.17 1.41
N HIS A 60 -10.30 -6.23 1.57
CA HIS A 60 -10.28 -7.09 2.75
C HIS A 60 -8.87 -7.60 3.08
N THR A 61 -8.16 -8.16 2.10
CA THR A 61 -6.80 -8.70 2.33
C THR A 61 -5.83 -7.65 2.86
N PHE A 62 -5.96 -6.40 2.40
CA PHE A 62 -5.08 -5.31 2.84
C PHE A 62 -5.45 -4.83 4.24
N VAL A 63 -6.74 -4.65 4.51
CA VAL A 63 -7.24 -4.25 5.85
C VAL A 63 -6.85 -5.28 6.89
N GLU A 64 -7.13 -6.57 6.65
CA GLU A 64 -6.76 -7.67 7.54
C GLU A 64 -5.25 -7.69 7.84
N TYR A 65 -4.42 -7.42 6.82
CA TYR A 65 -2.98 -7.37 7.02
C TYR A 65 -2.58 -6.22 7.94
N LEU A 66 -3.15 -5.02 7.75
CA LEU A 66 -2.87 -3.86 8.61
C LEU A 66 -3.36 -4.10 10.04
N LEU A 67 -4.57 -4.65 10.22
CA LEU A 67 -5.14 -4.98 11.54
C LEU A 67 -4.29 -6.02 12.27
N ALA A 68 -3.91 -7.10 11.60
CA ALA A 68 -3.06 -8.15 12.18
C ALA A 68 -1.68 -7.64 12.62
N LYS A 69 -1.17 -6.59 11.98
CA LYS A 69 0.11 -5.93 12.31
C LYS A 69 -0.05 -4.74 13.24
N LYS A 70 -1.29 -4.37 13.59
CA LYS A 70 -1.61 -3.14 14.33
C LYS A 70 -0.98 -1.90 13.69
N ASP A 71 -1.03 -1.84 12.36
CA ASP A 71 -0.38 -0.81 11.56
C ASP A 71 -1.23 0.48 11.56
N PRO A 72 -0.74 1.57 12.16
CA PRO A 72 -1.51 2.80 12.32
C PRO A 72 -1.78 3.53 11.00
N ARG A 73 -1.09 3.19 9.91
CA ARG A 73 -1.32 3.80 8.59
C ARG A 73 -2.75 3.58 8.09
N ILE A 74 -3.46 2.58 8.62
CA ILE A 74 -4.86 2.31 8.29
C ILE A 74 -5.76 3.53 8.48
N VAL A 75 -5.51 4.36 9.51
CA VAL A 75 -6.35 5.54 9.83
C VAL A 75 -6.16 6.69 8.83
N TYR A 76 -5.05 6.68 8.09
CA TYR A 76 -4.76 7.67 7.05
C TYR A 76 -5.23 7.22 5.67
N LEU A 77 -5.27 5.91 5.43
CA LEU A 77 -5.68 5.32 4.16
C LEU A 77 -7.20 5.17 4.03
N TYR A 78 -7.90 4.95 5.14
CA TYR A 78 -9.32 4.60 5.12
C TYR A 78 -10.15 5.42 6.09
N ASN A 79 -11.41 5.61 5.74
CA ASN A 79 -12.41 6.14 6.65
C ASN A 79 -12.95 5.02 7.54
N GLN A 80 -13.26 5.35 8.80
CA GLN A 80 -14.03 4.50 9.70
C GLN A 80 -15.31 4.04 9.01
N THR A 81 -15.73 2.80 9.23
CA THR A 81 -17.00 2.30 8.69
C THR A 81 -18.18 3.12 9.21
N ALA A 82 -19.25 3.22 8.41
CA ALA A 82 -20.43 3.96 8.84
C ALA A 82 -21.09 3.35 10.09
N ALA A 83 -21.03 2.02 10.24
CA ALA A 83 -21.55 1.31 11.38
C ALA A 83 -20.76 1.64 12.66
N SER A 84 -19.43 1.57 12.58
CA SER A 84 -18.54 1.92 13.68
C SER A 84 -18.69 3.40 14.08
N LYS A 85 -18.72 4.31 13.11
CA LYS A 85 -18.93 5.75 13.39
C LYS A 85 -20.25 6.04 14.09
N LYS A 86 -21.29 5.26 13.79
CA LYS A 86 -22.59 5.36 14.46
C LYS A 86 -22.55 4.79 15.88
N ALA A 87 -21.85 3.68 16.09
CA ALA A 87 -21.72 3.01 17.38
C ALA A 87 -20.78 3.79 18.33
N HIS A 88 -19.72 4.37 17.79
CA HIS A 88 -18.64 5.04 18.52
C HIS A 88 -18.38 6.44 17.95
N PRO A 89 -19.28 7.41 18.15
CA PRO A 89 -19.12 8.76 17.62
C PRO A 89 -17.96 9.53 18.29
N ASP A 90 -17.47 9.05 19.40
CA ASP A 90 -16.32 9.54 20.16
C ASP A 90 -14.97 9.10 19.58
N TYR A 91 -14.91 8.05 18.73
CA TYR A 91 -13.69 7.66 18.02
C TYR A 91 -13.42 8.62 16.86
N ASN A 92 -13.03 9.86 17.18
CA ASN A 92 -12.91 10.95 16.23
C ASN A 92 -11.49 11.53 16.10
N THR A 93 -10.52 10.97 16.81
CA THR A 93 -9.10 11.33 16.68
C THR A 93 -8.27 10.16 16.17
N PRO A 94 -7.12 10.41 15.51
CA PRO A 94 -6.24 9.34 15.04
C PRO A 94 -5.85 8.37 16.15
N GLU A 95 -5.56 8.85 17.34
CA GLU A 95 -5.13 8.03 18.49
C GLU A 95 -6.24 7.06 18.93
N LEU A 96 -7.49 7.52 19.00
CA LEU A 96 -8.63 6.68 19.35
C LEU A 96 -8.93 5.66 18.25
N LEU A 97 -8.84 6.07 16.99
CA LEU A 97 -9.01 5.18 15.84
C LEU A 97 -7.91 4.11 15.78
N ILE A 98 -6.67 4.45 16.15
CA ILE A 98 -5.56 3.49 16.26
C ILE A 98 -5.80 2.51 17.42
N ALA A 99 -6.23 3.02 18.57
CA ALA A 99 -6.49 2.19 19.75
C ALA A 99 -7.63 1.17 19.52
N HIS A 100 -8.60 1.51 18.66
CA HIS A 100 -9.80 0.71 18.39
C HIS A 100 -9.93 0.29 16.92
N MET A 101 -8.80 0.12 16.23
CA MET A 101 -8.82 -0.11 14.77
C MET A 101 -9.61 -1.36 14.35
N ASP A 102 -9.64 -2.41 15.18
CA ASP A 102 -10.40 -3.64 14.89
C ASP A 102 -11.92 -3.40 14.87
N GLU A 103 -12.41 -2.37 15.56
CA GLU A 103 -13.83 -1.98 15.60
C GLU A 103 -14.17 -0.93 14.52
N CYS A 104 -13.13 -0.27 13.99
CA CYS A 104 -13.29 0.89 13.12
C CYS A 104 -13.24 0.56 11.64
N TYR A 105 -12.47 -0.45 11.26
CA TYR A 105 -12.15 -0.70 9.85
C TYR A 105 -12.56 -2.11 9.41
N GLU A 106 -13.11 -2.19 8.20
CA GLU A 106 -13.52 -3.45 7.58
C GLU A 106 -13.25 -3.39 6.08
N GLY A 107 -12.66 -4.43 5.54
CA GLY A 107 -12.35 -4.54 4.11
C GLY A 107 -13.41 -5.31 3.33
N LEU A 108 -13.66 -4.91 2.09
CA LEU A 108 -14.55 -5.60 1.17
C LEU A 108 -13.80 -6.78 0.51
N PRO A 109 -14.28 -8.02 0.61
CA PRO A 109 -13.69 -9.15 -0.11
C PRO A 109 -13.69 -8.93 -1.62
N CYS A 110 -12.57 -9.23 -2.27
CA CYS A 110 -12.43 -9.09 -3.72
C CYS A 110 -13.47 -9.95 -4.45
N GLY A 111 -14.11 -9.36 -5.47
CA GLY A 111 -15.16 -10.03 -6.27
C GLY A 111 -16.54 -10.00 -5.65
N THR A 112 -16.74 -9.31 -4.54
CA THR A 112 -18.07 -9.08 -3.97
C THR A 112 -18.93 -8.28 -4.94
N LYS A 113 -20.10 -8.83 -5.29
CA LYS A 113 -21.09 -8.13 -6.11
C LYS A 113 -22.11 -7.42 -5.22
N PRO A 114 -22.63 -6.25 -5.61
CA PRO A 114 -23.67 -5.55 -4.85
C PRO A 114 -24.94 -6.38 -4.61
N SER A 115 -25.22 -7.30 -5.53
CA SER A 115 -26.41 -8.18 -5.49
C SER A 115 -26.20 -9.51 -4.78
N THR A 116 -24.98 -9.85 -4.39
CA THR A 116 -24.72 -11.08 -3.63
C THR A 116 -24.76 -10.78 -2.14
N GLN A 117 -25.45 -11.63 -1.39
CA GLN A 117 -25.38 -11.62 0.07
C GLN A 117 -23.98 -12.09 0.47
N SER A 118 -23.05 -11.15 0.53
CA SER A 118 -21.78 -11.43 1.20
C SER A 118 -21.92 -11.12 2.67
N VAL A 119 -21.11 -11.78 3.49
CA VAL A 119 -21.04 -11.53 4.92
C VAL A 119 -20.75 -10.05 5.20
N ILE A 120 -19.98 -9.42 4.30
CA ILE A 120 -19.65 -7.99 4.35
C ILE A 120 -20.22 -7.32 3.10
N THR A 121 -21.12 -6.40 3.28
CA THR A 121 -21.70 -5.61 2.19
C THR A 121 -20.85 -4.39 1.87
N ILE A 122 -21.05 -3.80 0.69
CA ILE A 122 -20.39 -2.57 0.29
C ILE A 122 -20.57 -1.48 1.37
N SER A 123 -21.77 -1.33 1.92
CA SER A 123 -22.07 -0.33 2.95
C SER A 123 -21.36 -0.57 4.29
N GLN A 124 -20.96 -1.80 4.57
CA GLN A 124 -20.26 -2.17 5.81
C GLN A 124 -18.75 -2.03 5.72
N SER A 125 -18.19 -1.92 4.51
CA SER A 125 -16.75 -1.77 4.32
C SER A 125 -16.28 -0.33 4.43
N SER A 126 -15.03 -0.15 4.85
CA SER A 126 -14.35 1.14 4.88
C SER A 126 -14.18 1.73 3.49
N ARG A 127 -14.25 3.04 3.37
CA ARG A 127 -13.98 3.79 2.14
C ARG A 127 -12.53 4.21 2.10
N VAL A 128 -11.96 4.31 0.91
CA VAL A 128 -10.67 4.95 0.72
C VAL A 128 -10.80 6.43 1.08
N LYS A 129 -9.86 6.92 1.89
CA LYS A 129 -9.80 8.33 2.26
C LYS A 129 -9.26 9.12 1.08
N GLN A 130 -9.91 10.21 0.75
CA GLN A 130 -9.54 11.07 -0.37
C GLN A 130 -9.81 12.53 -0.02
N ALA A 131 -8.84 13.40 -0.30
CA ALA A 131 -8.96 14.84 -0.17
C ALA A 131 -8.63 15.53 -1.49
N TYR A 132 -9.12 16.76 -1.65
CA TYR A 132 -8.91 17.55 -2.87
C TYR A 132 -7.43 17.89 -3.08
N ASP A 133 -6.65 17.93 -2.02
CA ASP A 133 -5.23 18.30 -1.96
C ASP A 133 -4.29 17.10 -1.74
N ASP A 134 -4.79 15.88 -1.82
CA ASP A 134 -3.94 14.68 -1.73
C ASP A 134 -2.81 14.75 -2.77
N PRO A 135 -1.56 14.45 -2.38
CA PRO A 135 -0.44 14.40 -3.30
C PRO A 135 -0.64 13.37 -4.41
N VAL A 136 -0.18 13.70 -5.62
CA VAL A 136 0.00 12.71 -6.69
C VAL A 136 1.48 12.39 -6.77
N TYR A 137 1.85 11.22 -6.30
CA TYR A 137 3.24 10.76 -6.27
C TYR A 137 3.70 10.32 -7.66
N LEU A 138 4.83 10.84 -8.10
CA LEU A 138 5.55 10.37 -9.29
C LEU A 138 6.52 9.26 -8.90
N MET A 139 7.21 9.45 -7.79
CA MET A 139 8.06 8.48 -7.12
C MET A 139 8.15 8.87 -5.64
N ASN A 140 8.32 7.90 -4.77
CA ASN A 140 8.39 8.18 -3.33
C ASN A 140 9.68 7.64 -2.70
N GLU A 141 10.12 8.29 -1.62
CA GLU A 141 11.34 7.95 -0.88
C GLU A 141 11.32 6.48 -0.45
N ALA A 142 10.24 6.02 0.17
CA ALA A 142 10.12 4.65 0.66
C ALA A 142 10.26 3.62 -0.47
N GLU A 143 9.72 3.91 -1.65
CA GLU A 143 9.88 3.07 -2.85
C GLU A 143 11.35 3.02 -3.29
N CYS A 144 12.02 4.17 -3.33
CA CYS A 144 13.43 4.26 -3.72
C CYS A 144 14.31 3.45 -2.78
N GLU A 145 14.15 3.63 -1.48
CA GLU A 145 14.89 2.89 -0.46
C GLU A 145 14.67 1.36 -0.56
N LEU A 146 13.43 0.94 -0.82
CA LEU A 146 13.12 -0.47 -1.04
C LEU A 146 13.71 -1.02 -2.35
N MET A 147 13.83 -0.20 -3.42
CA MET A 147 14.52 -0.60 -4.65
C MET A 147 16.02 -0.82 -4.40
N ILE A 148 16.65 0.04 -3.59
CA ILE A 148 18.04 -0.12 -3.17
C ILE A 148 18.18 -1.40 -2.33
N ALA A 149 17.27 -1.64 -1.38
CA ALA A 149 17.24 -2.86 -0.58
C ALA A 149 17.14 -4.12 -1.46
N GLU A 150 16.26 -4.12 -2.47
CA GLU A 150 16.11 -5.22 -3.42
C GLU A 150 17.40 -5.44 -4.23
N ALA A 151 18.03 -4.37 -4.68
CA ALA A 151 19.28 -4.45 -5.42
C ALA A 151 20.37 -5.12 -4.57
N TYR A 152 20.57 -4.69 -3.32
CA TYR A 152 21.53 -5.30 -2.41
C TYR A 152 21.18 -6.74 -2.05
N ALA A 153 19.90 -7.06 -1.83
CA ALA A 153 19.46 -8.43 -1.58
C ALA A 153 19.82 -9.37 -2.75
N ARG A 154 19.61 -8.91 -3.99
CA ARG A 154 19.97 -9.67 -5.19
C ARG A 154 21.47 -9.76 -5.43
N LEU A 155 22.23 -8.77 -4.97
CA LEU A 155 23.71 -8.79 -4.96
C LEU A 155 24.29 -9.67 -3.85
N GLY A 156 23.47 -10.21 -2.94
CA GLY A 156 23.89 -11.03 -1.81
C GLY A 156 24.47 -10.22 -0.64
N ASN A 157 24.29 -8.90 -0.61
CA ASN A 157 24.71 -8.05 0.49
C ASN A 157 23.56 -7.85 1.49
N THR A 158 23.44 -8.80 2.41
CA THR A 158 22.34 -8.86 3.39
C THR A 158 22.30 -7.66 4.32
N ASP A 159 23.47 -7.18 4.79
CA ASP A 159 23.51 -6.06 5.75
C ASP A 159 23.07 -4.75 5.12
N LYS A 160 23.50 -4.49 3.88
CA LYS A 160 23.02 -3.33 3.13
C LYS A 160 21.54 -3.47 2.73
N ALA A 161 21.08 -4.67 2.39
CA ALA A 161 19.66 -4.92 2.13
C ALA A 161 18.80 -4.60 3.35
N GLU A 162 19.22 -5.02 4.55
CA GLU A 162 18.54 -4.71 5.81
C GLU A 162 18.55 -3.20 6.12
N GLU A 163 19.70 -2.54 5.95
CA GLU A 163 19.85 -1.09 6.17
C GLU A 163 18.82 -0.32 5.33
N TYR A 164 18.79 -0.56 4.03
CA TYR A 164 17.89 0.16 3.12
C TYR A 164 16.43 -0.27 3.24
N TYR A 165 16.16 -1.54 3.56
CA TYR A 165 14.83 -1.99 3.93
C TYR A 165 14.26 -1.21 5.12
N ASN A 166 15.05 -1.06 6.18
CA ASN A 166 14.64 -0.32 7.37
C ASN A 166 14.38 1.16 7.05
N LYS A 167 15.23 1.79 6.23
CA LYS A 167 14.98 3.16 5.74
C LYS A 167 13.66 3.25 4.98
N GLY A 168 13.39 2.31 4.07
CA GLY A 168 12.14 2.27 3.31
C GLY A 168 10.91 2.09 4.19
N VAL A 169 10.98 1.25 5.23
CA VAL A 169 9.90 1.11 6.20
C VAL A 169 9.68 2.43 6.94
N LEU A 170 10.75 3.03 7.48
CA LEU A 170 10.67 4.30 8.23
C LEU A 170 10.12 5.44 7.37
N ALA A 171 10.57 5.59 6.12
CA ALA A 171 10.04 6.57 5.18
C ALA A 171 8.54 6.35 4.90
N GLY A 172 8.11 5.07 4.77
CA GLY A 172 6.70 4.71 4.60
C GLY A 172 5.81 5.08 5.79
N PHE A 173 6.35 5.16 7.01
CA PHE A 173 5.66 5.70 8.19
C PHE A 173 5.76 7.22 8.26
N SER A 174 6.95 7.78 8.02
CA SER A 174 7.22 9.22 8.07
C SER A 174 6.30 10.02 7.15
N ARG A 175 5.94 9.47 5.98
CA ARG A 175 4.95 10.07 5.06
C ARG A 175 3.64 10.46 5.75
N TRP A 176 3.23 9.70 6.76
CA TRP A 176 2.01 9.93 7.54
C TRP A 176 2.27 10.64 8.87
N GLY A 177 3.49 11.13 9.10
CA GLY A 177 3.88 11.73 10.37
C GLY A 177 3.97 10.72 11.52
N LEU A 178 4.20 9.44 11.23
CA LEU A 178 4.27 8.35 12.18
C LEU A 178 5.71 7.92 12.44
N ASP A 179 5.99 7.46 13.67
CA ASP A 179 7.24 6.78 13.99
C ASP A 179 7.14 5.28 13.69
N GLY A 180 7.97 4.80 12.75
CA GLY A 180 8.07 3.40 12.34
C GLY A 180 9.09 2.58 13.14
N SER A 181 9.81 3.17 14.11
CA SER A 181 10.97 2.55 14.77
C SER A 181 10.62 1.23 15.49
N SER A 182 9.46 1.15 16.15
CA SER A 182 9.00 -0.08 16.77
C SER A 182 8.62 -1.17 15.79
N PHE A 183 8.24 -0.79 14.58
CA PHE A 183 7.82 -1.72 13.53
C PHE A 183 9.00 -2.40 12.84
N VAL A 184 10.06 -1.66 12.52
CA VAL A 184 11.27 -2.23 11.90
C VAL A 184 11.99 -3.20 12.85
N ASN A 185 11.86 -3.02 14.16
CA ASN A 185 12.43 -3.92 15.17
C ASN A 185 11.42 -4.99 15.64
N GLY A 186 10.20 -4.99 15.13
CA GLY A 186 9.11 -5.83 15.55
C GLY A 186 8.44 -6.57 14.39
N VAL A 187 7.17 -6.23 14.13
CA VAL A 187 6.32 -6.96 13.16
C VAL A 187 6.76 -6.82 11.71
N TYR A 188 7.62 -5.86 11.40
CA TYR A 188 8.25 -5.64 10.10
C TYR A 188 9.76 -5.84 10.14
N ALA A 189 10.29 -6.59 11.12
CA ALA A 189 11.71 -6.94 11.14
C ALA A 189 12.11 -7.65 9.84
N PHE A 190 13.30 -7.31 9.34
CA PHE A 190 13.81 -7.86 8.10
C PHE A 190 14.11 -9.35 8.23
N ASP A 191 13.52 -10.17 7.39
CA ASP A 191 13.80 -11.60 7.34
C ASP A 191 14.97 -11.88 6.38
N LYS A 192 16.14 -12.14 6.97
CA LYS A 192 17.36 -12.44 6.22
C LYS A 192 17.29 -13.75 5.45
N THR A 193 16.35 -14.63 5.79
CA THR A 193 16.16 -15.93 5.10
C THR A 193 15.25 -15.80 3.89
N ASP A 194 14.39 -14.79 3.85
CA ASP A 194 13.51 -14.47 2.71
C ASP A 194 13.42 -12.94 2.50
N MET A 195 14.57 -12.37 2.13
CA MET A 195 14.74 -10.92 1.95
C MET A 195 13.74 -10.33 0.96
N LEU A 196 13.54 -10.98 -0.19
CA LEU A 196 12.65 -10.48 -1.24
C LEU A 196 11.20 -10.48 -0.82
N LYS A 197 10.78 -11.40 0.04
CA LYS A 197 9.43 -11.44 0.61
C LYS A 197 9.21 -10.26 1.56
N SER A 198 10.18 -9.98 2.43
CA SER A 198 10.13 -8.82 3.33
C SER A 198 9.99 -7.53 2.53
N ILE A 199 10.85 -7.32 1.53
CA ILE A 199 10.85 -6.15 0.66
C ILE A 199 9.52 -6.04 -0.12
N ALA A 200 9.06 -7.14 -0.72
CA ALA A 200 7.82 -7.15 -1.49
C ALA A 200 6.58 -6.76 -0.68
N ARG A 201 6.53 -7.16 0.59
CA ARG A 201 5.44 -6.78 1.50
C ARG A 201 5.48 -5.29 1.81
N GLN A 202 6.67 -4.71 1.98
CA GLN A 202 6.78 -3.27 2.22
C GLN A 202 6.49 -2.44 0.96
N TYR A 203 6.87 -2.89 -0.22
CA TYR A 203 6.40 -2.26 -1.46
C TYR A 203 4.88 -2.18 -1.50
N TRP A 204 4.19 -3.27 -1.20
CA TRP A 204 2.74 -3.31 -1.19
C TRP A 204 2.11 -2.29 -0.23
N LEU A 205 2.69 -2.14 0.97
CA LEU A 205 2.26 -1.15 1.97
C LEU A 205 2.56 0.29 1.52
N THR A 206 3.72 0.51 0.93
CA THR A 206 4.19 1.83 0.49
C THR A 206 3.40 2.37 -0.69
N TYR A 207 2.96 1.50 -1.60
CA TYR A 207 2.17 1.89 -2.76
C TYR A 207 0.70 2.21 -2.43
N ALA A 208 0.22 1.82 -1.26
CA ALA A 208 -1.13 2.17 -0.83
C ALA A 208 -1.24 3.69 -0.58
N GLY A 209 -2.22 4.31 -1.23
CA GLY A 209 -2.38 5.77 -1.20
C GLY A 209 -1.39 6.55 -2.06
N ALA A 210 -0.53 5.83 -2.83
CA ALA A 210 0.43 6.43 -3.76
C ALA A 210 0.32 5.77 -5.15
N ASN A 211 1.28 4.90 -5.49
CA ASN A 211 1.42 4.31 -6.84
C ASN A 211 0.80 2.90 -6.91
N SER A 212 -0.51 2.78 -6.79
CA SER A 212 -1.20 1.48 -6.68
C SER A 212 -0.96 0.53 -7.86
N TYR A 213 -0.74 1.05 -9.09
CA TYR A 213 -0.38 0.23 -10.24
C TYR A 213 0.99 -0.42 -10.09
N ASP A 214 1.96 0.29 -9.52
CA ASP A 214 3.29 -0.25 -9.27
C ASP A 214 3.26 -1.35 -8.20
N GLY A 215 2.34 -1.23 -7.24
CA GLY A 215 2.03 -2.29 -6.29
C GLY A 215 1.57 -3.58 -6.97
N TRP A 216 0.68 -3.48 -7.97
CA TRP A 216 0.22 -4.64 -8.75
C TRP A 216 1.34 -5.23 -9.61
N ILE A 217 2.12 -4.39 -10.28
CA ILE A 217 3.27 -4.81 -11.11
C ILE A 217 4.31 -5.51 -10.24
N THR A 218 4.67 -4.91 -9.10
CA THR A 218 5.67 -5.46 -8.16
C THR A 218 5.22 -6.78 -7.56
N ARG A 219 3.95 -6.90 -7.19
CA ARG A 219 3.38 -8.17 -6.73
C ARG A 219 3.48 -9.26 -7.80
N ASN A 220 3.20 -8.97 -9.07
CA ASN A 220 3.34 -9.94 -10.15
C ASN A 220 4.81 -10.30 -10.41
N ARG A 221 5.72 -9.36 -10.22
CA ARG A 221 7.17 -9.56 -10.37
C ARG A 221 7.78 -10.40 -9.24
N LEU A 222 7.42 -10.12 -8.01
CA LEU A 222 8.01 -10.73 -6.82
C LEU A 222 7.21 -11.92 -6.26
N GLY A 223 5.93 -12.05 -6.64
CA GLY A 223 5.05 -13.12 -6.15
C GLY A 223 4.40 -12.83 -4.78
N TYR A 224 4.69 -11.71 -4.17
CA TYR A 224 4.18 -11.30 -2.85
C TYR A 224 3.52 -9.92 -2.92
N PRO A 225 2.57 -9.62 -2.01
CA PRO A 225 1.99 -10.56 -1.03
C PRO A 225 1.16 -11.65 -1.70
N GLU A 226 0.98 -12.75 -0.97
CA GLU A 226 0.01 -13.78 -1.33
C GLU A 226 -1.39 -13.16 -1.17
N VAL A 227 -2.13 -13.04 -2.27
CA VAL A 227 -3.50 -12.51 -2.23
C VAL A 227 -4.50 -13.64 -2.31
N GLN A 228 -5.55 -13.55 -1.50
CA GLN A 228 -6.66 -14.49 -1.59
C GLN A 228 -7.32 -14.37 -2.96
N GLY A 229 -7.75 -15.50 -3.52
CA GLY A 229 -8.53 -15.52 -4.75
C GLY A 229 -9.83 -14.75 -4.59
N ALA A 230 -10.28 -14.09 -5.67
CA ALA A 230 -11.56 -13.40 -5.66
C ALA A 230 -12.71 -14.34 -5.27
N VAL A 231 -13.58 -13.88 -4.39
CA VAL A 231 -14.83 -14.58 -4.06
C VAL A 231 -15.80 -14.36 -5.23
N THR A 232 -15.51 -14.97 -6.38
CA THR A 232 -16.42 -14.97 -7.53
C THR A 232 -16.88 -16.36 -7.82
N VAL A 233 -18.16 -16.51 -8.06
CA VAL A 233 -18.67 -17.68 -8.81
C VAL A 233 -18.06 -17.58 -10.20
N ARG A 234 -17.08 -18.43 -10.50
CA ARG A 234 -16.47 -18.50 -11.84
C ARG A 234 -17.54 -18.89 -12.81
N VAL A 235 -17.79 -18.06 -13.79
CA VAL A 235 -18.68 -18.37 -14.93
C VAL A 235 -18.01 -19.39 -15.86
N SER A 236 -16.72 -19.62 -15.73
CA SER A 236 -15.99 -20.67 -16.45
C SER A 236 -15.08 -21.45 -15.49
N ASN A 237 -15.13 -22.77 -15.60
CA ASN A 237 -14.25 -23.71 -14.86
C ASN A 237 -12.78 -23.72 -15.38
N LYS A 238 -12.38 -22.74 -16.18
CA LYS A 238 -10.98 -22.67 -16.63
C LYS A 238 -10.14 -21.95 -15.57
N PRO A 239 -9.05 -22.56 -15.10
CA PRO A 239 -8.06 -21.84 -14.30
C PRO A 239 -7.56 -20.63 -15.09
N MET A 240 -7.40 -19.48 -14.42
CA MET A 240 -6.62 -18.40 -15.03
C MET A 240 -5.19 -18.90 -15.15
N GLU A 241 -4.79 -19.27 -16.36
CA GLU A 241 -3.38 -19.49 -16.67
C GLU A 241 -2.66 -18.17 -16.48
N ARG A 242 -1.61 -18.19 -15.65
CA ARG A 242 -0.70 -17.05 -15.59
C ARG A 242 -0.06 -16.93 -16.96
N THR A 243 -0.35 -15.87 -17.69
CA THR A 243 0.49 -15.46 -18.80
C THR A 243 1.87 -15.13 -18.23
N ARG A 244 2.82 -16.00 -18.54
CA ARG A 244 4.23 -15.84 -18.19
C ARG A 244 4.86 -14.73 -19.02
#